data_cedcb379f34a7dfd3b05ee03858e33e1
#
_entry.id   cedcb379f34a7dfd3b05ee03858e33e1
#
_cell.length_a   1.000
_cell.length_b   1.000
_cell.length_c   1.000
_cell.angle_alpha   90.00
_cell.angle_beta   90.00
_cell.angle_gamma   90.00
#
_symmetry.space_group_name_H-M   'P 1'
#
loop_
_entity.id
_entity.type
_entity.pdbx_description
1 polymer ?
#
loop_
_entity_poly.entity_id
_entity_poly.type
_entity_poly.pdbx_seq_one_letter_code
_entity_poly.pdbx_strand_id
1 'polypeptide(L)'
;HKAPSIIKEVEGKKSFSFDGHQVFQSNFSLPATLLDNTPYTLEAWILNDSIAENECVADFTTSHDELEKIMLVSGTEPRCGVINHYGWYEDAGYKDMKELTGKWQHIYICFDGRMEQVYINGKLISEKDIQLLIKPSQYVTLGRNAERNWPFTGYLHSLKLWDEYIPIKK
;
A
#
# COMPACT_ATOMS: atom_id res chain seq x y z
N HIS A 1 -26.83 -6.87 19.81
CA HIS A 1 -25.49 -7.29 19.34
C HIS A 1 -24.65 -6.02 19.17
N LYS A 2 -23.56 -5.87 19.93
CA LYS A 2 -22.55 -4.85 19.63
C LYS A 2 -21.87 -5.27 18.32
N ALA A 3 -21.77 -4.35 17.34
CA ALA A 3 -20.94 -4.57 16.16
C ALA A 3 -19.51 -4.92 16.62
N PRO A 4 -18.84 -5.89 15.99
CA PRO A 4 -17.47 -6.23 16.35
C PRO A 4 -16.59 -4.99 16.21
N SER A 5 -15.75 -4.76 17.21
CA SER A 5 -14.79 -3.64 17.15
C SER A 5 -13.82 -3.87 16.00
N ILE A 6 -13.79 -2.92 15.07
CA ILE A 6 -12.81 -2.91 13.97
C ILE A 6 -11.41 -2.53 14.44
N ILE A 7 -11.28 -2.05 15.67
CA ILE A 7 -10.01 -1.69 16.30
C ILE A 7 -9.64 -2.80 17.27
N LYS A 8 -8.46 -3.38 17.07
CA LYS A 8 -7.89 -4.44 17.91
C LYS A 8 -6.47 -4.07 18.33
N GLU A 9 -6.05 -4.61 19.45
CA GLU A 9 -4.65 -4.62 19.84
C GLU A 9 -4.04 -5.98 19.48
N VAL A 10 -3.00 -5.97 18.65
CA VAL A 10 -2.33 -7.16 18.16
C VAL A 10 -0.83 -6.97 18.37
N GLU A 11 -0.22 -7.83 19.20
CA GLU A 11 1.20 -7.77 19.55
C GLU A 11 1.66 -6.36 19.97
N GLY A 12 0.86 -5.70 20.84
CA GLY A 12 1.15 -4.36 21.34
C GLY A 12 0.87 -3.22 20.37
N LYS A 13 0.28 -3.48 19.20
CA LYS A 13 -0.08 -2.46 18.21
C LYS A 13 -1.61 -2.31 18.09
N LYS A 14 -2.10 -1.10 18.38
CA LYS A 14 -3.50 -0.74 18.14
C LYS A 14 -3.73 -0.62 16.63
N SER A 15 -4.62 -1.40 16.06
CA SER A 15 -4.72 -1.61 14.62
C SER A 15 -6.17 -1.69 14.15
N PHE A 16 -6.42 -1.28 12.91
CA PHE A 16 -7.64 -1.62 12.20
C PHE A 16 -7.59 -3.09 11.77
N SER A 17 -8.67 -3.83 12.04
CA SER A 17 -8.83 -5.23 11.64
C SER A 17 -9.68 -5.30 10.38
N PHE A 18 -9.16 -5.98 9.36
CA PHE A 18 -9.81 -6.23 8.09
C PHE A 18 -10.04 -7.73 7.91
N ASP A 19 -11.26 -8.12 7.61
CA ASP A 19 -11.66 -9.51 7.30
C ASP A 19 -12.12 -9.68 5.84
N GLY A 20 -11.80 -8.68 4.99
CA GLY A 20 -12.19 -8.63 3.60
C GLY A 20 -13.53 -7.90 3.33
N HIS A 21 -14.25 -7.50 4.37
CA HIS A 21 -15.52 -6.79 4.22
C HIS A 21 -15.42 -5.29 4.54
N GLN A 22 -14.42 -4.88 5.32
CA GLN A 22 -14.25 -3.49 5.71
C GLN A 22 -13.65 -2.67 4.59
N VAL A 23 -14.27 -1.53 4.33
CA VAL A 23 -13.77 -0.50 3.41
C VAL A 23 -13.92 0.85 4.09
N PHE A 24 -12.83 1.61 4.13
CA PHE A 24 -12.83 2.97 4.64
C PHE A 24 -12.52 3.93 3.50
N GLN A 25 -13.30 4.98 3.43
CA GLN A 25 -13.15 6.01 2.41
C GLN A 25 -12.92 7.35 3.09
N SER A 26 -11.93 8.09 2.63
CA SER A 26 -11.65 9.43 3.16
C SER A 26 -12.71 10.43 2.69
N ASN A 27 -12.80 11.55 3.39
CA ASN A 27 -13.59 12.72 2.99
C ASN A 27 -12.71 13.80 2.33
N PHE A 28 -11.51 13.43 1.87
CA PHE A 28 -10.55 14.30 1.19
C PHE A 28 -9.96 13.57 -0.01
N SER A 29 -9.51 14.33 -1.01
CA SER A 29 -8.75 13.86 -2.16
C SER A 29 -7.24 13.98 -1.91
N LEU A 30 -6.44 13.34 -2.76
CA LEU A 30 -4.99 13.60 -2.78
C LEU A 30 -4.72 15.09 -3.07
N PRO A 31 -3.82 15.74 -2.31
CA PRO A 31 -3.39 17.09 -2.62
C PRO A 31 -2.61 17.13 -3.95
N ALA A 32 -2.62 18.28 -4.61
CA ALA A 32 -1.91 18.47 -5.88
C ALA A 32 -0.41 18.17 -5.81
N THR A 33 0.19 18.31 -4.64
CA THR A 33 1.61 18.01 -4.38
C THR A 33 1.95 16.51 -4.48
N LEU A 34 0.94 15.63 -4.51
CA LEU A 34 1.10 14.19 -4.66
C LEU A 34 0.66 13.65 -6.03
N LEU A 35 0.34 14.55 -6.98
CA LEU A 35 -0.08 14.17 -8.32
C LEU A 35 1.10 14.12 -9.29
N ASP A 36 0.84 13.58 -10.47
CA ASP A 36 1.82 13.43 -11.54
C ASP A 36 3.08 12.65 -11.10
N ASN A 37 4.25 13.14 -11.43
CA ASN A 37 5.56 12.53 -11.16
C ASN A 37 6.26 13.18 -9.95
N THR A 38 5.52 13.65 -8.97
CA THR A 38 6.10 14.34 -7.81
C THR A 38 6.73 13.37 -6.81
N PRO A 39 7.80 13.77 -6.12
CA PRO A 39 8.39 12.98 -5.04
C PRO A 39 7.38 12.68 -3.93
N TYR A 40 7.50 11.51 -3.31
CA TYR A 40 6.69 11.15 -2.15
C TYR A 40 7.38 10.10 -1.29
N THR A 41 6.86 9.91 -0.10
CA THR A 41 7.21 8.82 0.81
C THR A 41 5.95 8.20 1.39
N LEU A 42 5.87 6.87 1.40
CA LEU A 42 4.80 6.10 2.01
C LEU A 42 5.37 5.15 3.06
N GLU A 43 4.78 5.12 4.24
CA GLU A 43 5.12 4.20 5.31
C GLU A 43 3.86 3.48 5.80
N ALA A 44 3.95 2.16 5.95
CA ALA A 44 2.88 1.36 6.51
C ALA A 44 3.39 0.28 7.45
N TRP A 45 2.58 -0.05 8.47
CA TRP A 45 2.74 -1.23 9.28
C TRP A 45 1.53 -2.12 9.11
N ILE A 46 1.74 -3.31 8.56
CA ILE A 46 0.70 -4.30 8.30
C ILE A 46 1.06 -5.66 8.88
N LEU A 47 0.03 -6.46 9.15
CA LEU A 47 0.16 -7.86 9.47
C LEU A 47 -0.94 -8.63 8.74
N ASN A 48 -0.53 -9.61 7.92
CA ASN A 48 -1.41 -10.58 7.28
C ASN A 48 -1.12 -11.97 7.83
N ASP A 49 -2.14 -12.71 8.21
CA ASP A 49 -1.99 -14.14 8.57
C ASP A 49 -1.82 -15.01 7.32
N SER A 50 -2.51 -14.63 6.25
CA SER A 50 -2.37 -15.20 4.92
C SER A 50 -2.62 -14.10 3.89
N ILE A 51 -2.13 -14.28 2.68
CA ILE A 51 -2.34 -13.33 1.59
C ILE A 51 -2.94 -14.08 0.41
N ALA A 52 -4.09 -13.59 -0.05
CA ALA A 52 -4.73 -14.05 -1.26
C ALA A 52 -4.00 -13.56 -2.52
N GLU A 53 -4.61 -13.69 -3.67
CA GLU A 53 -4.00 -13.33 -4.95
C GLU A 53 -3.52 -11.87 -4.96
N ASN A 54 -4.42 -10.92 -4.73
CA ASN A 54 -4.11 -9.51 -4.54
C ASN A 54 -4.97 -8.96 -3.41
N GLU A 55 -4.36 -8.23 -2.51
CA GLU A 55 -5.03 -7.56 -1.41
C GLU A 55 -4.67 -6.09 -1.37
N CYS A 56 -5.65 -5.21 -1.52
CA CYS A 56 -5.44 -3.77 -1.52
C CYS A 56 -5.46 -3.23 -0.09
N VAL A 57 -4.31 -2.77 0.37
CA VAL A 57 -4.19 -2.08 1.65
C VAL A 57 -4.73 -0.66 1.53
N ALA A 58 -4.31 0.07 0.49
CA ALA A 58 -4.71 1.44 0.24
C ALA A 58 -4.76 1.74 -1.26
N ASP A 59 -5.78 2.46 -1.68
CA ASP A 59 -5.96 2.96 -3.04
C ASP A 59 -6.07 4.48 -2.99
N PHE A 60 -5.13 5.16 -3.60
CA PHE A 60 -5.01 6.62 -3.59
C PHE A 60 -5.57 7.28 -4.85
N THR A 61 -6.08 6.49 -5.78
CA THR A 61 -6.61 6.98 -7.05
C THR A 61 -8.01 6.44 -7.30
N THR A 62 -8.80 7.19 -8.05
CA THR A 62 -10.16 6.79 -8.45
C THR A 62 -10.25 6.49 -9.94
N SER A 63 -9.15 6.60 -10.67
CA SER A 63 -9.08 6.29 -12.09
C SER A 63 -8.11 5.12 -12.30
N HIS A 64 -8.55 4.13 -13.05
CA HIS A 64 -7.82 2.90 -13.30
C HIS A 64 -7.06 2.90 -14.63
N ASP A 65 -6.73 4.07 -15.09
CA ASP A 65 -5.78 4.24 -16.17
C ASP A 65 -4.35 4.02 -15.65
N GLU A 66 -3.45 3.68 -16.50
CA GLU A 66 -2.05 3.33 -16.26
C GLU A 66 -1.37 4.10 -15.12
N LEU A 67 -0.60 3.40 -14.29
CA LEU A 67 0.22 3.92 -13.18
C LEU A 67 -0.57 4.46 -11.97
N GLU A 68 -1.56 3.71 -11.54
CA GLU A 68 -2.30 3.98 -10.30
C GLU A 68 -1.38 3.97 -9.08
N LYS A 69 -1.56 4.93 -8.17
CA LYS A 69 -0.95 4.85 -6.86
C LYS A 69 -1.82 3.99 -5.95
N ILE A 70 -1.42 2.75 -5.81
CA ILE A 70 -2.10 1.74 -5.01
C ILE A 70 -1.08 0.96 -4.21
N MET A 71 -1.34 0.71 -2.95
CA MET A 71 -0.54 -0.20 -2.15
C MET A 71 -1.22 -1.56 -2.09
N LEU A 72 -0.63 -2.53 -2.75
CA LEU A 72 -1.06 -3.92 -2.73
C LEU A 72 -0.06 -4.81 -2.00
N VAL A 73 -0.57 -5.89 -1.45
CA VAL A 73 0.20 -7.09 -1.15
C VAL A 73 -0.35 -8.22 -2.00
N SER A 74 0.53 -9.01 -2.60
CA SER A 74 0.15 -10.12 -3.47
C SER A 74 0.87 -11.40 -3.07
N GLY A 75 0.13 -12.50 -3.00
CA GLY A 75 0.65 -13.84 -2.73
C GLY A 75 0.83 -14.71 -3.98
N THR A 76 0.59 -14.18 -5.18
CA THR A 76 0.58 -14.95 -6.43
C THR A 76 1.86 -14.74 -7.24
N GLU A 77 2.53 -15.82 -7.56
CA GLU A 77 3.66 -15.79 -8.50
C GLU A 77 3.20 -15.43 -9.94
N PRO A 78 3.98 -14.68 -10.71
CA PRO A 78 5.32 -14.14 -10.38
C PRO A 78 5.28 -12.79 -9.65
N ARG A 79 4.13 -12.32 -9.23
CA ARG A 79 3.90 -10.99 -8.65
C ARG A 79 3.68 -11.00 -7.15
N CYS A 80 4.30 -11.93 -6.43
CA CYS A 80 4.23 -11.94 -4.99
C CYS A 80 5.12 -10.84 -4.38
N GLY A 81 4.57 -10.10 -3.44
CA GLY A 81 5.30 -9.02 -2.77
C GLY A 81 4.46 -7.79 -2.49
N VAL A 82 5.14 -6.67 -2.29
CA VAL A 82 4.52 -5.36 -2.18
C VAL A 82 4.55 -4.69 -3.55
N ILE A 83 3.38 -4.28 -4.02
CA ILE A 83 3.20 -3.57 -5.29
C ILE A 83 2.67 -2.18 -4.94
N ASN A 84 3.38 -1.13 -5.33
CA ASN A 84 2.99 0.24 -5.04
C ASN A 84 2.29 0.93 -6.22
N HIS A 85 2.55 0.47 -7.42
CA HIS A 85 1.86 0.92 -8.62
C HIS A 85 1.38 -0.29 -9.38
N TYR A 86 0.12 -0.30 -9.75
CA TYR A 86 -0.48 -1.36 -10.53
C TYR A 86 -0.85 -0.83 -11.90
N GLY A 87 -0.33 -1.44 -12.93
CA GLY A 87 -0.58 -1.10 -14.32
C GLY A 87 -0.12 -2.22 -15.25
N TRP A 88 -0.42 -2.10 -16.54
CA TRP A 88 -0.11 -3.14 -17.51
C TRP A 88 1.42 -3.36 -17.69
N TYR A 89 2.23 -2.35 -17.39
CA TYR A 89 3.66 -2.36 -17.70
C TYR A 89 4.57 -2.01 -16.51
N GLU A 90 4.02 -1.50 -15.42
CA GLU A 90 4.80 -0.80 -14.40
C GLU A 90 4.42 -1.19 -12.96
N ASP A 91 4.55 -2.48 -12.63
CA ASP A 91 4.47 -2.88 -11.22
C ASP A 91 5.84 -2.70 -10.55
N ALA A 92 5.86 -2.10 -9.37
CA ALA A 92 7.07 -1.95 -8.57
C ALA A 92 6.98 -2.74 -7.27
N GLY A 93 8.08 -3.34 -6.88
CA GLY A 93 8.23 -3.97 -5.57
C GLY A 93 7.85 -5.44 -5.49
N TYR A 94 8.59 -6.30 -6.15
CA TYR A 94 8.39 -7.75 -6.08
C TYR A 94 9.29 -8.42 -5.05
N LYS A 95 8.73 -9.35 -4.28
CA LYS A 95 9.49 -10.24 -3.42
C LYS A 95 8.66 -11.45 -3.03
N ASP A 96 9.31 -12.55 -2.69
CA ASP A 96 8.65 -13.74 -2.14
C ASP A 96 7.87 -13.39 -0.85
N MET A 97 6.56 -13.54 -0.91
CA MET A 97 5.65 -13.14 0.16
C MET A 97 5.60 -14.13 1.32
N LYS A 98 6.19 -15.30 1.21
CA LYS A 98 6.20 -16.29 2.29
C LYS A 98 6.83 -15.75 3.57
N GLU A 99 7.76 -14.81 3.45
CA GLU A 99 8.39 -14.16 4.59
C GLU A 99 7.54 -13.03 5.20
N LEU A 100 6.46 -12.60 4.53
CA LEU A 100 5.67 -11.45 4.96
C LEU A 100 4.44 -11.83 5.78
N THR A 101 4.02 -13.08 5.79
CA THR A 101 2.84 -13.53 6.54
C THR A 101 3.16 -13.86 8.00
N GLY A 102 2.16 -13.75 8.87
CA GLY A 102 2.20 -14.17 10.27
C GLY A 102 3.03 -13.28 11.20
N LYS A 103 3.48 -12.11 10.75
CA LYS A 103 4.23 -11.14 11.57
C LYS A 103 4.02 -9.72 11.06
N TRP A 104 4.27 -8.74 11.92
CA TRP A 104 4.27 -7.34 11.53
C TRP A 104 5.35 -7.04 10.50
N GLN A 105 4.96 -6.33 9.45
CA GLN A 105 5.84 -5.83 8.41
C GLN A 105 5.86 -4.31 8.40
N HIS A 106 7.03 -3.73 8.44
CA HIS A 106 7.27 -2.32 8.18
C HIS A 106 7.59 -2.14 6.71
N ILE A 107 6.69 -1.51 5.98
CA ILE A 107 6.85 -1.19 4.57
C ILE A 107 7.16 0.29 4.44
N TYR A 108 8.23 0.60 3.73
CA TYR A 108 8.65 1.97 3.47
C TYR A 108 8.98 2.12 2.00
N ILE A 109 8.32 3.07 1.34
CA ILE A 109 8.46 3.33 -0.08
C ILE A 109 8.81 4.80 -0.24
N CYS A 110 9.88 5.12 -0.96
CA CYS A 110 10.24 6.49 -1.26
C CYS A 110 10.58 6.66 -2.76
N PHE A 111 10.14 7.78 -3.31
CA PHE A 111 10.28 8.15 -4.70
C PHE A 111 10.82 9.57 -4.80
N ASP A 112 11.89 9.78 -5.54
CA ASP A 112 12.56 11.08 -5.68
C ASP A 112 12.13 11.88 -6.94
N GLY A 113 11.15 11.38 -7.69
CA GLY A 113 10.72 11.90 -8.99
C GLY A 113 11.27 11.09 -10.17
N ARG A 114 12.14 10.12 -9.90
CA ARG A 114 12.72 9.23 -10.89
C ARG A 114 12.90 7.80 -10.37
N MET A 115 13.53 7.65 -9.21
CA MET A 115 13.84 6.35 -8.63
C MET A 115 12.87 6.04 -7.50
N GLU A 116 12.15 4.93 -7.61
CA GLU A 116 11.35 4.39 -6.53
C GLU A 116 12.11 3.28 -5.81
N GLN A 117 12.15 3.37 -4.49
CA GLN A 117 12.78 2.38 -3.62
C GLN A 117 11.74 1.82 -2.65
N VAL A 118 11.68 0.50 -2.57
CA VAL A 118 10.81 -0.24 -1.64
C VAL A 118 11.65 -0.96 -0.62
N TYR A 119 11.39 -0.68 0.64
CA TYR A 119 12.03 -1.32 1.80
C TYR A 119 11.00 -2.10 2.59
N ILE A 120 11.38 -3.28 3.05
CA ILE A 120 10.61 -4.09 4.01
C ILE A 120 11.50 -4.37 5.20
N ASN A 121 11.04 -3.97 6.40
CA ASN A 121 11.78 -4.11 7.66
C ASN A 121 13.20 -3.51 7.57
N GLY A 122 13.32 -2.35 6.92
CA GLY A 122 14.58 -1.63 6.74
C GLY A 122 15.51 -2.17 5.66
N LYS A 123 15.16 -3.27 5.00
CA LYS A 123 15.95 -3.86 3.91
C LYS A 123 15.43 -3.41 2.57
N LEU A 124 16.31 -2.88 1.71
CA LEU A 124 15.98 -2.57 0.31
C LEU A 124 15.61 -3.85 -0.44
N ILE A 125 14.40 -3.89 -0.98
CA ILE A 125 13.83 -5.02 -1.70
C ILE A 125 13.80 -4.77 -3.19
N SER A 126 13.42 -3.55 -3.58
CA SER A 126 13.29 -3.15 -4.98
C SER A 126 13.74 -1.72 -5.17
N GLU A 127 14.41 -1.47 -6.28
CA GLU A 127 14.73 -0.14 -6.76
C GLU A 127 14.41 -0.09 -8.26
N LYS A 128 13.63 0.92 -8.68
CA LYS A 128 13.17 1.00 -10.06
C LYS A 128 13.17 2.44 -10.54
N ASP A 129 13.73 2.67 -11.73
CA ASP A 129 13.56 3.90 -12.49
C ASP A 129 12.14 3.88 -13.09
N ILE A 130 11.30 4.80 -12.66
CA ILE A 130 9.89 4.84 -13.05
C ILE A 130 9.44 6.28 -13.25
N GLN A 131 8.63 6.52 -14.26
CA GLN A 131 7.95 7.78 -14.47
C GLN A 131 6.46 7.60 -14.13
N LEU A 132 5.99 8.38 -13.18
CA LEU A 132 4.62 8.31 -12.68
C LEU A 132 3.73 9.36 -13.35
N LEU A 133 2.44 9.05 -13.43
CA LEU A 133 1.39 9.97 -13.84
C LEU A 133 0.19 9.79 -12.90
N ILE A 134 0.35 10.24 -11.66
CA ILE A 134 -0.69 10.10 -10.64
C ILE A 134 -1.80 11.11 -10.93
N LYS A 135 -2.99 10.62 -11.18
CA LYS A 135 -4.17 11.45 -11.49
C LYS A 135 -4.90 11.89 -10.22
N PRO A 136 -5.66 13.00 -10.29
CA PRO A 136 -6.51 13.41 -9.18
C PRO A 136 -7.49 12.31 -8.76
N SER A 137 -7.65 12.15 -7.45
CA SER A 137 -8.65 11.27 -6.87
C SER A 137 -9.69 12.08 -6.13
N GLN A 138 -10.89 11.54 -5.96
CA GLN A 138 -11.94 12.16 -5.15
C GLN A 138 -11.80 11.79 -3.67
N TYR A 139 -11.20 10.64 -3.37
CA TYR A 139 -11.02 10.10 -2.03
C TYR A 139 -9.88 9.07 -2.03
N VAL A 140 -9.42 8.70 -0.86
CA VAL A 140 -8.52 7.58 -0.61
C VAL A 140 -9.33 6.44 -0.01
N THR A 141 -9.10 5.21 -0.45
CA THR A 141 -9.77 4.02 0.06
C THR A 141 -8.78 3.12 0.80
N LEU A 142 -9.16 2.58 1.94
CA LEU A 142 -8.41 1.57 2.69
C LEU A 142 -9.18 0.25 2.72
N GLY A 143 -8.48 -0.86 2.57
CA GLY A 143 -9.02 -2.20 2.72
C GLY A 143 -9.62 -2.80 1.45
N ARG A 144 -9.71 -2.05 0.38
CA ARG A 144 -10.20 -2.55 -0.91
C ARG A 144 -9.87 -1.57 -2.04
N ASN A 145 -9.59 -2.10 -3.22
CA ASN A 145 -9.66 -1.32 -4.45
C ASN A 145 -11.11 -1.18 -4.90
N ALA A 146 -11.52 0.02 -5.30
CA ALA A 146 -12.91 0.32 -5.62
C ALA A 146 -13.45 -0.46 -6.84
N GLU A 147 -12.60 -0.75 -7.82
CA GLU A 147 -13.03 -1.41 -9.07
C GLU A 147 -12.74 -2.91 -9.10
N ARG A 148 -11.60 -3.36 -8.57
CA ARG A 148 -11.11 -4.71 -8.82
C ARG A 148 -11.46 -5.70 -7.73
N ASN A 149 -12.16 -5.25 -6.69
CA ASN A 149 -12.57 -6.09 -5.56
C ASN A 149 -11.43 -6.95 -4.97
N TRP A 150 -10.31 -6.30 -4.62
CA TRP A 150 -9.19 -6.92 -3.93
C TRP A 150 -9.25 -6.60 -2.43
N PRO A 151 -10.01 -7.35 -1.64
CA PRO A 151 -10.19 -7.07 -0.23
C PRO A 151 -8.90 -7.37 0.55
N PHE A 152 -8.55 -6.46 1.45
CA PHE A 152 -7.46 -6.66 2.40
C PHE A 152 -7.94 -7.49 3.58
N THR A 153 -7.14 -8.47 3.98
CA THR A 153 -7.35 -9.31 5.16
C THR A 153 -6.13 -9.22 6.07
N GLY A 154 -6.34 -8.78 7.30
CA GLY A 154 -5.23 -8.59 8.25
C GLY A 154 -5.40 -7.36 9.12
N TYR A 155 -4.28 -6.77 9.50
CA TYR A 155 -4.23 -5.64 10.41
C TYR A 155 -3.40 -4.51 9.84
N LEU A 156 -3.93 -3.29 9.94
CA LEU A 156 -3.24 -2.05 9.58
C LEU A 156 -3.05 -1.22 10.84
N HIS A 157 -1.81 -1.09 11.32
CA HIS A 157 -1.49 -0.27 12.47
C HIS A 157 -1.33 1.20 12.11
N SER A 158 -0.63 1.50 11.03
CA SER A 158 -0.42 2.86 10.54
C SER A 158 -0.21 2.90 9.04
N LEU A 159 -0.65 4.00 8.44
CA LEU A 159 -0.36 4.37 7.06
C LEU A 159 -0.08 5.87 7.04
N LYS A 160 1.05 6.26 6.46
CA LYS A 160 1.46 7.66 6.33
C LYS A 160 1.93 7.92 4.91
N LEU A 161 1.59 9.07 4.39
CA LEU A 161 1.99 9.53 3.07
C LEU A 161 2.47 10.97 3.17
N TRP A 162 3.70 11.23 2.72
CA TRP A 162 4.30 12.56 2.66
C TRP A 162 4.52 12.96 1.20
N ASP A 163 4.37 14.23 0.91
CA ASP A 163 4.62 14.85 -0.40
C ASP A 163 6.09 15.27 -0.57
N GLU A 164 7.00 14.50 -0.02
CA GLU A 164 8.45 14.70 -0.10
C GLU A 164 9.20 13.36 -0.14
N TYR A 165 10.38 13.37 -0.75
CA TYR A 165 11.30 12.24 -0.70
C TYR A 165 12.05 12.24 0.63
N ILE A 166 11.81 11.23 1.46
CA ILE A 166 12.49 11.01 2.73
C ILE A 166 13.27 9.70 2.64
N PRO A 167 14.59 9.74 2.40
CA PRO A 167 15.38 8.52 2.34
C PRO A 167 15.51 7.86 3.70
N ILE A 168 15.53 6.52 3.73
CA ILE A 168 15.87 5.79 4.95
C ILE A 168 17.29 6.15 5.38
N LYS A 169 17.45 6.63 6.61
CA LYS A 169 18.78 6.83 7.20
C LYS A 169 19.41 5.47 7.43
N LYS A 170 20.57 5.25 6.83
CA LYS A 170 21.40 4.07 7.08
C LYS A 170 21.97 4.05 8.49
#